data_6e3e90412f4ebb9eea50198b5d75ead1
#
_entry.id   6e3e90412f4ebb9eea50198b5d75ead1
#
_cell.length_a   1.000
_cell.length_b   1.000
_cell.length_c   1.000
_cell.angle_alpha   90.00
_cell.angle_beta   90.00
_cell.angle_gamma   90.00
#
_symmetry.space_group_name_H-M   'P 1'
#
loop_
_entity.id
_entity.type
_entity.pdbx_description
1 polymer ?
#
loop_
_entity_poly.entity_id
_entity_poly.type
_entity_poly.pdbx_seq_one_letter_code
_entity_poly.pdbx_strand_id
1 'polypeptide(L)'
;EISECLVGSEMCIRDSAKRYAKEAGKPYESLRLVVVHMGGGVSVGAHEDGKVVDVFSAFDGDGAFSPERAGGVPCAALVKMCFSGKYTEKEISAKLIGKGGLNSYLGTNDMREVTKRANEGDAKAAEVKQAFLLQVAKDIGAMACVLNGKVDQIVITGGIAYGEDVVAKLKERCGWIAPVTVYPGEDELLALAQGALRVMNGEEQVKQY
;
A
#
# COMPACT_ATOMS: atom_id res chain seq x y z
N GLU A 1 -11.49 -15.17 -8.46
CA GLU A 1 -10.39 -15.12 -7.49
C GLU A 1 -9.43 -13.98 -7.86
N ILE A 2 -9.47 -12.92 -7.05
CA ILE A 2 -8.67 -11.69 -7.27
C ILE A 2 -7.16 -11.98 -7.23
N SER A 3 -6.74 -13.07 -6.58
CA SER A 3 -5.34 -13.41 -6.36
C SER A 3 -4.55 -13.85 -7.61
N GLU A 4 -5.19 -14.01 -8.74
CA GLU A 4 -4.58 -14.65 -9.93
C GLU A 4 -3.99 -13.65 -10.94
N CYS A 5 -4.36 -12.37 -10.86
CA CYS A 5 -3.94 -11.34 -11.81
C CYS A 5 -2.98 -10.29 -11.22
N LEU A 6 -2.45 -10.51 -10.01
CA LEU A 6 -1.70 -9.49 -9.27
C LEU A 6 -0.20 -9.59 -9.60
N VAL A 7 0.26 -8.65 -10.43
CA VAL A 7 1.68 -8.45 -10.77
C VAL A 7 2.13 -7.10 -10.18
N GLY A 8 3.26 -7.05 -9.50
CA GLY A 8 3.80 -5.81 -8.92
C GLY A 8 3.71 -5.76 -7.40
N SER A 9 3.18 -4.68 -6.83
CA SER A 9 3.13 -4.48 -5.36
C SER A 9 2.38 -5.57 -4.60
N GLU A 10 1.46 -6.28 -5.23
CA GLU A 10 0.73 -7.41 -4.64
C GLU A 10 1.64 -8.62 -4.39
N MET A 11 2.66 -8.83 -5.21
CA MET A 11 3.69 -9.84 -4.92
C MET A 11 4.44 -9.48 -3.64
N CYS A 12 4.83 -8.22 -3.46
CA CYS A 12 5.50 -7.74 -2.25
C CYS A 12 4.60 -7.89 -1.01
N ILE A 13 3.28 -7.66 -1.14
CA ILE A 13 2.31 -7.84 -0.05
C ILE A 13 2.26 -9.32 0.34
N ARG A 14 2.11 -10.23 -0.62
CA ARG A 14 2.02 -11.67 -0.35
C ARG A 14 3.31 -12.23 0.25
N ASP A 15 4.46 -11.81 -0.28
CA ASP A 15 5.76 -12.27 0.24
C ASP A 15 6.03 -11.73 1.65
N SER A 16 5.65 -10.49 1.95
CA SER A 16 5.70 -9.94 3.31
C SER A 16 4.81 -10.71 4.28
N ALA A 17 3.61 -11.13 3.84
CA ALA A 17 2.72 -11.98 4.62
C ALA A 17 3.34 -13.35 4.91
N LYS A 18 3.91 -14.01 3.88
CA LYS A 18 4.60 -15.31 4.03
C LYS A 18 5.85 -15.20 4.91
N ARG A 19 6.61 -14.09 4.78
CA ARG A 19 7.74 -13.81 5.65
C ARG A 19 7.31 -13.73 7.10
N TYR A 20 6.27 -12.96 7.40
CA TYR A 20 5.74 -12.87 8.76
C TYR A 20 5.28 -14.23 9.28
N ALA A 21 4.54 -15.01 8.49
CA ALA A 21 4.08 -16.34 8.87
C ALA A 21 5.24 -17.27 9.26
N LYS A 22 6.32 -17.26 8.46
CA LYS A 22 7.54 -18.03 8.72
C LYS A 22 8.22 -17.59 10.01
N GLU A 23 8.38 -16.28 10.24
CA GLU A 23 9.00 -15.73 11.46
C GLU A 23 8.15 -15.99 12.70
N ALA A 24 6.81 -15.98 12.57
CA ALA A 24 5.87 -16.32 13.63
C ALA A 24 5.75 -17.84 13.90
N GLY A 25 6.35 -18.69 13.06
CA GLY A 25 6.27 -20.14 13.16
C GLY A 25 4.85 -20.69 12.93
N LYS A 26 4.04 -20.00 12.13
CA LYS A 26 2.65 -20.36 11.84
C LYS A 26 2.44 -20.57 10.34
N PRO A 27 1.55 -21.48 9.93
CA PRO A 27 1.15 -21.58 8.52
C PRO A 27 0.50 -20.26 8.06
N TYR A 28 0.84 -19.79 6.87
CA TYR A 28 0.25 -18.58 6.31
C TYR A 28 -1.27 -18.67 6.18
N GLU A 29 -1.77 -19.88 5.87
CA GLU A 29 -3.20 -20.22 5.74
C GLU A 29 -3.98 -20.07 7.05
N SER A 30 -3.28 -20.11 8.19
CA SER A 30 -3.90 -19.97 9.52
C SER A 30 -3.99 -18.54 10.02
N LEU A 31 -3.46 -17.57 9.25
CA LEU A 31 -3.33 -16.17 9.67
C LEU A 31 -4.29 -15.26 8.90
N ARG A 32 -4.80 -14.26 9.63
CA ARG A 32 -5.51 -13.11 9.08
C ARG A 32 -4.63 -11.88 9.21
N LEU A 33 -4.16 -11.38 8.07
CA LEU A 33 -3.18 -10.30 8.05
C LEU A 33 -3.71 -9.09 7.26
N VAL A 34 -3.39 -7.90 7.74
CA VAL A 34 -3.47 -6.69 6.91
C VAL A 34 -2.04 -6.32 6.54
N VAL A 35 -1.73 -6.31 5.25
CA VAL A 35 -0.39 -5.98 4.75
C VAL A 35 -0.41 -4.67 3.99
N VAL A 36 0.48 -3.76 4.37
CA VAL A 36 0.59 -2.41 3.83
C VAL A 36 1.94 -2.25 3.16
N HIS A 37 1.94 -2.06 1.85
CA HIS A 37 3.15 -1.70 1.11
C HIS A 37 3.12 -0.21 0.78
N MET A 38 4.15 0.53 1.20
CA MET A 38 4.27 1.97 1.00
C MET A 38 5.55 2.30 0.23
N GLY A 39 5.43 2.44 -1.09
CA GLY A 39 6.47 2.89 -2.01
C GLY A 39 6.04 4.13 -2.79
N GLY A 40 6.35 4.21 -4.09
CA GLY A 40 5.81 5.23 -5.00
C GLY A 40 4.28 5.19 -5.12
N GLY A 41 3.70 4.00 -4.91
CA GLY A 41 2.29 3.75 -4.64
C GLY A 41 2.07 3.23 -3.23
N VAL A 42 0.80 3.15 -2.80
CA VAL A 42 0.40 2.50 -1.54
C VAL A 42 -0.61 1.42 -1.87
N SER A 43 -0.35 0.20 -1.42
CA SER A 43 -1.31 -0.90 -1.50
C SER A 43 -1.57 -1.45 -0.11
N VAL A 44 -2.83 -1.76 0.19
CA VAL A 44 -3.25 -2.33 1.47
C VAL A 44 -4.12 -3.55 1.19
N GLY A 45 -3.66 -4.73 1.60
CA GLY A 45 -4.34 -6.00 1.34
C GLY A 45 -4.79 -6.72 2.60
N ALA A 46 -5.96 -7.34 2.53
CA ALA A 46 -6.47 -8.28 3.52
C ALA A 46 -6.13 -9.71 3.10
N HIS A 47 -5.57 -10.48 4.00
CA HIS A 47 -5.15 -11.86 3.77
C HIS A 47 -5.89 -12.80 4.72
N GLU A 48 -6.49 -13.83 4.18
CA GLU A 48 -7.20 -14.90 4.90
C GLU A 48 -7.05 -16.21 4.14
N ASP A 49 -6.94 -17.33 4.84
CA ASP A 49 -6.84 -18.70 4.26
C ASP A 49 -5.76 -18.82 3.19
N GLY A 50 -4.58 -18.18 3.41
CA GLY A 50 -3.44 -18.22 2.49
C GLY A 50 -3.63 -17.42 1.21
N LYS A 51 -4.62 -16.52 1.14
CA LYS A 51 -4.98 -15.72 -0.05
C LYS A 51 -5.11 -14.25 0.29
N VAL A 52 -4.90 -13.40 -0.72
CA VAL A 52 -5.35 -12.01 -0.69
C VAL A 52 -6.84 -12.03 -1.03
N VAL A 53 -7.68 -11.64 -0.08
CA VAL A 53 -9.15 -11.68 -0.24
C VAL A 53 -9.72 -10.34 -0.68
N ASP A 54 -8.98 -9.24 -0.40
CA ASP A 54 -9.30 -7.89 -0.89
C ASP A 54 -8.04 -7.02 -0.89
N VAL A 55 -7.99 -5.99 -1.73
CA VAL A 55 -6.85 -5.08 -1.81
C VAL A 55 -7.25 -3.71 -2.35
N PHE A 56 -6.78 -2.65 -1.69
CA PHE A 56 -6.62 -1.35 -2.34
C PHE A 56 -5.32 -1.37 -3.14
N SER A 57 -5.45 -1.38 -4.47
CA SER A 57 -4.31 -1.48 -5.37
C SER A 57 -3.80 -0.11 -5.76
N ALA A 58 -2.52 0.13 -5.45
CA ALA A 58 -1.85 1.32 -5.94
C ALA A 58 -1.82 1.41 -7.48
N PHE A 59 -1.93 0.27 -8.17
CA PHE A 59 -1.82 0.22 -9.62
C PHE A 59 -3.04 0.86 -10.29
N ASP A 60 -4.23 0.62 -9.75
CA ASP A 60 -5.48 1.14 -10.29
C ASP A 60 -5.83 2.54 -9.78
N GLY A 61 -4.98 3.10 -8.90
CA GLY A 61 -5.20 4.43 -8.31
C GLY A 61 -6.28 4.43 -7.23
N ASP A 62 -6.52 3.27 -6.63
CA ASP A 62 -7.46 3.07 -5.55
C ASP A 62 -6.82 3.33 -4.16
N GLY A 63 -7.65 3.48 -3.12
CA GLY A 63 -7.19 3.69 -1.75
C GLY A 63 -6.56 5.06 -1.48
N ALA A 64 -5.57 5.08 -0.59
CA ALA A 64 -4.87 6.29 -0.17
C ALA A 64 -4.07 6.93 -1.32
N PHE A 65 -4.01 8.26 -1.34
CA PHE A 65 -3.03 8.91 -2.21
C PHE A 65 -1.60 8.53 -1.79
N SER A 66 -0.68 8.55 -2.73
CA SER A 66 0.69 8.12 -2.53
C SER A 66 1.68 9.19 -2.97
N PRO A 67 3.00 8.95 -2.97
CA PRO A 67 3.97 9.86 -3.55
C PRO A 67 3.63 10.33 -4.97
N GLU A 68 3.14 9.44 -5.83
CA GLU A 68 2.93 9.71 -7.26
C GLU A 68 1.50 9.51 -7.76
N ARG A 69 0.57 9.06 -6.90
CA ARG A 69 -0.80 8.73 -7.30
C ARG A 69 -1.82 9.50 -6.49
N ALA A 70 -2.90 9.87 -7.15
CA ALA A 70 -3.98 10.65 -6.54
C ALA A 70 -4.77 9.86 -5.50
N GLY A 71 -4.77 8.52 -5.58
CA GLY A 71 -5.65 7.67 -4.79
C GLY A 71 -7.11 7.81 -5.21
N GLY A 72 -8.02 7.37 -4.37
CA GLY A 72 -9.44 7.50 -4.60
C GLY A 72 -9.88 8.95 -4.75
N VAL A 73 -10.47 9.29 -5.89
CA VAL A 73 -10.97 10.64 -6.21
C VAL A 73 -12.50 10.64 -6.34
N PRO A 74 -13.18 11.76 -6.01
CA PRO A 74 -14.61 11.87 -6.21
C PRO A 74 -14.99 11.75 -7.70
N CYS A 75 -15.70 10.69 -8.07
CA CYS A 75 -16.08 10.41 -9.46
C CYS A 75 -16.75 11.59 -10.17
N ALA A 76 -17.65 12.32 -9.48
CA ALA A 76 -18.33 13.48 -10.06
C ALA A 76 -17.37 14.62 -10.40
N ALA A 77 -16.30 14.82 -9.62
CA ALA A 77 -15.26 15.82 -9.91
C ALA A 77 -14.40 15.37 -11.10
N LEU A 78 -14.04 14.10 -11.16
CA LEU A 78 -13.29 13.53 -12.28
C LEU A 78 -14.08 13.66 -13.59
N VAL A 79 -15.36 13.30 -13.61
CA VAL A 79 -16.24 13.47 -14.79
C VAL A 79 -16.29 14.91 -15.26
N LYS A 80 -16.48 15.88 -14.34
CA LYS A 80 -16.43 17.32 -14.67
C LYS A 80 -15.10 17.74 -15.29
N MET A 81 -14.00 17.19 -14.79
CA MET A 81 -12.66 17.47 -15.33
C MET A 81 -12.50 16.89 -16.75
N CYS A 82 -12.93 15.63 -16.98
CA CYS A 82 -12.87 14.96 -18.28
C CYS A 82 -13.64 15.73 -19.37
N PHE A 83 -14.82 16.26 -19.04
CA PHE A 83 -15.68 16.98 -20.00
C PHE A 83 -15.55 18.49 -19.95
N SER A 84 -14.55 19.03 -19.23
CA SER A 84 -14.32 20.47 -19.14
C SER A 84 -13.76 21.11 -20.41
N GLY A 85 -13.20 20.32 -21.33
CA GLY A 85 -12.44 20.79 -22.48
C GLY A 85 -11.06 21.42 -22.13
N LYS A 86 -10.68 21.39 -20.84
CA LYS A 86 -9.42 22.00 -20.34
C LYS A 86 -8.23 21.06 -20.35
N TYR A 87 -8.46 19.78 -20.38
CA TYR A 87 -7.45 18.71 -20.26
C TYR A 87 -7.67 17.64 -21.31
N THR A 88 -6.58 17.11 -21.81
CA THR A 88 -6.56 15.88 -22.61
C THR A 88 -6.63 14.66 -21.69
N GLU A 89 -7.01 13.51 -22.24
CA GLU A 89 -6.97 12.22 -21.52
C GLU A 89 -5.60 11.96 -20.90
N LYS A 90 -4.52 12.18 -21.66
CA LYS A 90 -3.14 12.00 -21.19
C LYS A 90 -2.80 12.88 -19.98
N GLU A 91 -3.28 14.11 -19.95
CA GLU A 91 -3.06 15.03 -18.83
C GLU A 91 -3.85 14.60 -17.59
N ILE A 92 -5.08 14.11 -17.75
CA ILE A 92 -5.88 13.59 -16.66
C ILE A 92 -5.25 12.31 -16.11
N SER A 93 -4.88 11.37 -16.98
CA SER A 93 -4.20 10.14 -16.58
C SER A 93 -2.91 10.41 -15.81
N ALA A 94 -2.11 11.38 -16.26
CA ALA A 94 -0.90 11.79 -15.55
C ALA A 94 -1.20 12.42 -14.17
N LYS A 95 -2.33 13.13 -14.00
CA LYS A 95 -2.76 13.65 -12.69
C LYS A 95 -3.19 12.54 -11.73
N LEU A 96 -3.71 11.44 -12.25
CA LEU A 96 -4.08 10.28 -11.45
C LEU A 96 -2.84 9.45 -11.10
N ILE A 97 -1.96 9.18 -12.09
CA ILE A 97 -0.80 8.29 -11.94
C ILE A 97 0.45 9.01 -12.46
N GLY A 98 1.47 9.16 -11.60
CA GLY A 98 2.76 9.75 -11.89
C GLY A 98 2.92 11.20 -11.43
N LYS A 99 1.89 12.06 -11.56
CA LYS A 99 1.90 13.46 -11.12
C LYS A 99 0.85 13.76 -10.05
N GLY A 100 0.20 12.73 -9.52
CA GLY A 100 -0.75 12.84 -8.42
C GLY A 100 -0.06 12.86 -7.06
N GLY A 101 -0.85 12.76 -6.01
CA GLY A 101 -0.39 12.59 -4.64
C GLY A 101 0.55 13.68 -4.14
N LEU A 102 1.64 13.30 -3.46
CA LEU A 102 2.62 14.23 -2.91
C LEU A 102 3.19 15.16 -3.99
N ASN A 103 3.46 14.63 -5.19
CA ASN A 103 3.91 15.42 -6.34
C ASN A 103 2.95 16.59 -6.63
N SER A 104 1.66 16.34 -6.62
CA SER A 104 0.65 17.36 -6.90
C SER A 104 0.55 18.41 -5.79
N TYR A 105 0.66 17.97 -4.52
CA TYR A 105 0.48 18.86 -3.36
C TYR A 105 1.73 19.67 -3.02
N LEU A 106 2.91 19.05 -3.16
CA LEU A 106 4.17 19.56 -2.59
C LEU A 106 5.33 19.69 -3.60
N GLY A 107 5.12 19.20 -4.84
CA GLY A 107 6.14 19.21 -5.89
C GLY A 107 7.28 18.20 -5.69
N THR A 108 7.09 17.24 -4.80
CA THR A 108 8.05 16.16 -4.51
C THR A 108 7.34 14.85 -4.27
N ASN A 109 7.96 13.74 -4.67
CA ASN A 109 7.51 12.37 -4.38
C ASN A 109 8.34 11.72 -3.26
N ASP A 110 9.28 12.45 -2.64
CA ASP A 110 10.13 11.93 -1.58
C ASP A 110 9.54 12.23 -0.19
N MET A 111 9.00 11.20 0.48
CA MET A 111 8.45 11.31 1.83
C MET A 111 9.48 11.78 2.87
N ARG A 112 10.77 11.55 2.64
CA ARG A 112 11.86 12.03 3.54
C ARG A 112 11.95 13.55 3.47
N GLU A 113 11.84 14.12 2.25
CA GLU A 113 11.78 15.57 2.05
C GLU A 113 10.53 16.16 2.70
N VAL A 114 9.37 15.54 2.49
CA VAL A 114 8.11 15.97 3.13
C VAL A 114 8.24 15.97 4.65
N THR A 115 8.80 14.90 5.22
CA THR A 115 9.05 14.80 6.67
C THR A 115 10.01 15.90 7.16
N LYS A 116 11.10 16.14 6.44
CA LYS A 116 12.06 17.21 6.76
C LYS A 116 11.38 18.58 6.76
N ARG A 117 10.67 18.92 5.68
CA ARG A 117 9.93 20.20 5.56
C ARG A 117 8.91 20.39 6.67
N ALA A 118 8.15 19.33 7.01
CA ALA A 118 7.18 19.37 8.10
C ALA A 118 7.84 19.66 9.46
N ASN A 119 9.00 19.06 9.72
CA ASN A 119 9.76 19.27 10.96
C ASN A 119 10.41 20.67 11.01
N GLU A 120 10.73 21.27 9.87
CA GLU A 120 11.26 22.63 9.74
C GLU A 120 10.16 23.71 9.77
N GLY A 121 8.89 23.33 9.96
CA GLY A 121 7.77 24.25 10.13
C GLY A 121 6.97 24.55 8.88
N ASP A 122 7.16 23.83 7.76
CA ASP A 122 6.29 23.91 6.60
C ASP A 122 4.91 23.32 6.95
N ALA A 123 3.96 24.20 7.25
CA ALA A 123 2.61 23.83 7.66
C ALA A 123 1.87 23.00 6.60
N LYS A 124 2.10 23.29 5.30
CA LYS A 124 1.48 22.54 4.20
C LYS A 124 2.05 21.13 4.10
N ALA A 125 3.36 20.97 4.24
CA ALA A 125 3.99 19.66 4.24
C ALA A 125 3.49 18.82 5.43
N ALA A 126 3.35 19.43 6.62
CA ALA A 126 2.80 18.78 7.80
C ALA A 126 1.36 18.33 7.60
N GLU A 127 0.50 19.19 7.03
CA GLU A 127 -0.92 18.89 6.75
C GLU A 127 -1.04 17.73 5.73
N VAL A 128 -0.31 17.80 4.62
CA VAL A 128 -0.35 16.77 3.57
C VAL A 128 0.16 15.44 4.10
N LYS A 129 1.22 15.45 4.91
CA LYS A 129 1.72 14.24 5.59
C LYS A 129 0.68 13.63 6.52
N GLN A 130 -0.02 14.45 7.33
CA GLN A 130 -1.08 13.96 8.19
C GLN A 130 -2.26 13.39 7.41
N ALA A 131 -2.62 14.01 6.29
CA ALA A 131 -3.66 13.51 5.39
C ALA A 131 -3.28 12.16 4.78
N PHE A 132 -2.03 12.00 4.34
CA PHE A 132 -1.49 10.72 3.87
C PHE A 132 -1.64 9.62 4.93
N LEU A 133 -1.13 9.88 6.14
CA LEU A 133 -1.19 8.92 7.25
C LEU A 133 -2.63 8.56 7.64
N LEU A 134 -3.54 9.54 7.57
CA LEU A 134 -4.97 9.30 7.85
C LEU A 134 -5.59 8.40 6.80
N GLN A 135 -5.29 8.61 5.51
CA GLN A 135 -5.86 7.79 4.44
C GLN A 135 -5.33 6.36 4.50
N VAL A 136 -4.03 6.16 4.70
CA VAL A 136 -3.45 4.82 4.89
C VAL A 136 -4.08 4.11 6.10
N ALA A 137 -4.28 4.83 7.21
CA ALA A 137 -4.94 4.24 8.38
C ALA A 137 -6.41 3.86 8.12
N LYS A 138 -7.14 4.65 7.30
CA LYS A 138 -8.50 4.30 6.87
C LYS A 138 -8.52 3.02 6.02
N ASP A 139 -7.58 2.87 5.12
CA ASP A 139 -7.48 1.68 4.27
C ASP A 139 -7.15 0.44 5.12
N ILE A 140 -6.25 0.57 6.11
CA ILE A 140 -5.99 -0.51 7.10
C ILE A 140 -7.29 -0.87 7.84
N GLY A 141 -8.06 0.12 8.27
CA GLY A 141 -9.35 -0.10 8.95
C GLY A 141 -10.37 -0.78 8.04
N ALA A 142 -10.44 -0.40 6.77
CA ALA A 142 -11.31 -1.05 5.79
C ALA A 142 -10.93 -2.52 5.60
N MET A 143 -9.64 -2.83 5.43
CA MET A 143 -9.16 -4.21 5.31
C MET A 143 -9.41 -5.02 6.61
N ALA A 144 -9.33 -4.39 7.77
CA ALA A 144 -9.71 -5.03 9.03
C ALA A 144 -11.23 -5.39 9.06
N CYS A 145 -12.08 -4.54 8.45
CA CYS A 145 -13.51 -4.86 8.30
C CYS A 145 -13.73 -6.05 7.37
N VAL A 146 -12.98 -6.17 6.27
CA VAL A 146 -13.02 -7.34 5.37
C VAL A 146 -12.76 -8.62 6.16
N LEU A 147 -11.83 -8.59 7.12
CA LEU A 147 -11.49 -9.70 8.01
C LEU A 147 -12.41 -9.82 9.23
N ASN A 148 -13.56 -9.14 9.23
CA ASN A 148 -14.52 -9.13 10.34
C ASN A 148 -13.91 -8.70 11.69
N GLY A 149 -12.92 -7.81 11.67
CA GLY A 149 -12.17 -7.36 12.85
C GLY A 149 -11.24 -8.41 13.47
N LYS A 150 -11.09 -9.56 12.85
CA LYS A 150 -10.24 -10.67 13.34
C LYS A 150 -8.88 -10.58 12.64
N VAL A 151 -8.07 -9.62 13.01
CA VAL A 151 -6.73 -9.40 12.46
C VAL A 151 -5.69 -9.92 13.46
N ASP A 152 -4.85 -10.86 13.02
CA ASP A 152 -3.76 -11.38 13.84
C ASP A 152 -2.57 -10.42 13.85
N GLN A 153 -2.29 -9.76 12.71
CA GLN A 153 -1.15 -8.86 12.57
C GLN A 153 -1.38 -7.85 11.45
N ILE A 154 -0.86 -6.64 11.65
CA ILE A 154 -0.63 -5.65 10.60
C ILE A 154 0.85 -5.71 10.22
N VAL A 155 1.15 -5.87 8.93
CA VAL A 155 2.52 -5.89 8.40
C VAL A 155 2.72 -4.65 7.53
N ILE A 156 3.72 -3.83 7.84
CA ILE A 156 4.06 -2.62 7.07
C ILE A 156 5.38 -2.84 6.35
N THR A 157 5.43 -2.58 5.04
CA THR A 157 6.62 -2.74 4.19
C THR A 157 6.75 -1.58 3.19
N GLY A 158 7.78 -1.63 2.35
CA GLY A 158 8.07 -0.59 1.37
C GLY A 158 9.08 0.44 1.82
N GLY A 159 9.54 1.28 0.90
CA GLY A 159 10.58 2.28 1.16
C GLY A 159 10.19 3.36 2.17
N ILE A 160 8.89 3.73 2.24
CA ILE A 160 8.39 4.71 3.20
C ILE A 160 8.42 4.16 4.65
N ALA A 161 8.43 2.84 4.83
CA ALA A 161 8.50 2.21 6.14
C ALA A 161 9.86 2.40 6.86
N TYR A 162 10.89 2.93 6.19
CA TYR A 162 12.11 3.42 6.85
C TYR A 162 11.87 4.68 7.70
N GLY A 163 10.79 5.41 7.45
CA GLY A 163 10.43 6.60 8.22
C GLY A 163 9.84 6.22 9.58
N GLU A 164 10.66 6.25 10.63
CA GLU A 164 10.25 5.86 11.99
C GLU A 164 9.03 6.66 12.48
N ASP A 165 8.95 7.93 12.15
CA ASP A 165 7.84 8.82 12.52
C ASP A 165 6.53 8.47 11.78
N VAL A 166 6.62 8.07 10.50
CA VAL A 166 5.48 7.55 9.71
C VAL A 166 4.96 6.27 10.36
N VAL A 167 5.86 5.34 10.64
CA VAL A 167 5.52 4.06 11.28
C VAL A 167 4.92 4.27 12.68
N ALA A 168 5.53 5.15 13.49
CA ALA A 168 5.02 5.46 14.83
C ALA A 168 3.59 6.00 14.79
N LYS A 169 3.29 6.89 13.84
CA LYS A 169 1.94 7.44 13.67
C LYS A 169 0.92 6.42 13.16
N LEU A 170 1.31 5.50 12.30
CA LEU A 170 0.44 4.40 11.88
C LEU A 170 0.20 3.41 13.03
N LYS A 171 1.22 3.09 13.82
CA LYS A 171 1.07 2.28 15.04
C LYS A 171 0.12 2.94 16.06
N GLU A 172 0.23 4.24 16.26
CA GLU A 172 -0.67 5.01 17.13
C GLU A 172 -2.13 4.92 16.65
N ARG A 173 -2.36 5.03 15.32
CA ARG A 173 -3.71 5.03 14.73
C ARG A 173 -4.32 3.64 14.61
N CYS A 174 -3.53 2.60 14.34
CA CYS A 174 -4.02 1.28 13.95
C CYS A 174 -3.67 0.18 14.96
N GLY A 175 -2.83 0.44 15.95
CA GLY A 175 -2.39 -0.55 16.93
C GLY A 175 -3.49 -1.12 17.82
N TRP A 176 -4.66 -0.50 17.83
CA TRP A 176 -5.85 -1.03 18.49
C TRP A 176 -6.52 -2.17 17.69
N ILE A 177 -6.24 -2.28 16.38
CA ILE A 177 -6.76 -3.34 15.52
C ILE A 177 -5.96 -4.64 15.77
N ALA A 178 -4.64 -4.57 15.67
CA ALA A 178 -3.72 -5.68 15.86
C ALA A 178 -2.29 -5.16 16.09
N PRO A 179 -1.36 -6.00 16.61
CA PRO A 179 0.06 -5.67 16.66
C PRO A 179 0.61 -5.31 15.28
N VAL A 180 1.68 -4.50 15.23
CA VAL A 180 2.28 -4.03 13.98
C VAL A 180 3.72 -4.49 13.87
N THR A 181 4.02 -5.28 12.83
CA THR A 181 5.38 -5.65 12.40
C THR A 181 5.79 -4.80 11.20
N VAL A 182 7.06 -4.45 11.11
CA VAL A 182 7.58 -3.58 10.05
C VAL A 182 8.77 -4.24 9.37
N TYR A 183 8.70 -4.34 8.05
CA TYR A 183 9.76 -4.80 7.17
C TYR A 183 10.13 -3.65 6.20
N PRO A 184 11.02 -2.73 6.60
CA PRO A 184 11.36 -1.60 5.74
C PRO A 184 12.10 -2.07 4.49
N GLY A 185 11.81 -1.42 3.35
CA GLY A 185 12.47 -1.68 2.07
C GLY A 185 11.59 -2.43 1.08
N GLU A 186 12.14 -2.56 -0.11
CA GLU A 186 11.53 -3.22 -1.25
C GLU A 186 12.50 -4.28 -1.76
N ASP A 187 12.32 -5.53 -1.31
CA ASP A 187 13.11 -6.67 -1.78
C ASP A 187 12.43 -7.31 -3.02
N GLU A 188 12.00 -6.48 -4.00
CA GLU A 188 11.25 -6.95 -5.18
C GLU A 188 12.01 -8.05 -5.95
N LEU A 189 13.32 -7.87 -6.16
CA LEU A 189 14.15 -8.87 -6.84
C LEU A 189 14.23 -10.18 -6.04
N LEU A 190 14.31 -10.08 -4.72
CA LEU A 190 14.31 -11.25 -3.84
C LEU A 190 12.95 -11.93 -3.84
N ALA A 191 11.86 -11.17 -3.81
CA ALA A 191 10.49 -11.68 -3.88
C ALA A 191 10.24 -12.42 -5.20
N LEU A 192 10.66 -11.83 -6.34
CA LEU A 192 10.60 -12.47 -7.65
C LEU A 192 11.41 -13.77 -7.71
N ALA A 193 12.67 -13.75 -7.20
CA ALA A 193 13.53 -14.93 -7.16
C ALA A 193 12.93 -16.02 -6.27
N GLN A 194 12.41 -15.68 -5.11
CA GLN A 194 11.75 -16.63 -4.20
C GLN A 194 10.46 -17.19 -4.81
N GLY A 195 9.67 -16.38 -5.51
CA GLY A 195 8.50 -16.82 -6.26
C GLY A 195 8.86 -17.88 -7.31
N ALA A 196 9.88 -17.62 -8.13
CA ALA A 196 10.39 -18.55 -9.12
C ALA A 196 10.92 -19.85 -8.47
N LEU A 197 11.66 -19.75 -7.38
CA LEU A 197 12.18 -20.91 -6.65
C LEU A 197 11.06 -21.78 -6.08
N ARG A 198 9.99 -21.21 -5.54
CA ARG A 198 8.83 -21.98 -5.04
C ARG A 198 8.19 -22.83 -6.15
N VAL A 199 8.05 -22.24 -7.35
CA VAL A 199 7.55 -22.99 -8.52
C VAL A 199 8.54 -24.10 -8.92
N MET A 200 9.84 -23.80 -9.01
CA MET A 200 10.86 -24.78 -9.38
C MET A 200 10.97 -25.94 -8.37
N ASN A 201 10.73 -25.66 -7.09
CA ASN A 201 10.72 -26.67 -6.02
C ASN A 201 9.39 -27.44 -5.93
N GLY A 202 8.38 -27.10 -6.74
CA GLY A 202 7.05 -27.72 -6.70
C GLY A 202 6.18 -27.30 -5.51
N GLU A 203 6.57 -26.23 -4.80
CA GLU A 203 5.83 -25.68 -3.67
C GLU A 203 4.61 -24.85 -4.13
N GLU A 204 4.67 -24.32 -5.34
CA GLU A 204 3.58 -23.60 -6.01
C GLU A 204 3.42 -24.11 -7.45
N GLN A 205 2.19 -24.18 -7.94
CA GLN A 205 1.91 -24.56 -9.33
C GLN A 205 1.89 -23.33 -10.24
N VAL A 206 2.46 -23.48 -11.45
CA VAL A 206 2.31 -22.48 -12.52
C VAL A 206 0.84 -22.46 -12.97
N LYS A 207 0.23 -21.29 -12.95
CA LYS A 207 -1.10 -21.10 -13.51
C LYS A 207 -0.97 -20.69 -14.98
N GLN A 208 -1.75 -21.34 -15.84
CA GLN A 208 -1.90 -20.91 -17.24
C GLN A 208 -3.08 -19.95 -17.33
N TYR A 209 -2.85 -18.83 -18.02
CA TYR A 209 -3.87 -17.83 -18.32
C TYR A 209 -4.52 -18.11 -19.67
#